data_7a284efefdecf64cd1ba7da0f2699a71
#
_entry.id   7a284efefdecf64cd1ba7da0f2699a71
#
_cell.length_a   1.000
_cell.length_b   1.000
_cell.length_c   1.000
_cell.angle_alpha   90.00
_cell.angle_beta   90.00
_cell.angle_gamma   90.00
#
_symmetry.space_group_name_H-M   'P 1'
#
loop_
_entity.id
_entity.type
_entity.pdbx_description
1 polymer ?
#
loop_
_entity_poly.entity_id
_entity_poly.type
_entity_poly.pdbx_seq_one_letter_code
_entity_poly.pdbx_strand_id
1 'polypeptide(L)'
;MTLTIGPLSAEPGRKTRGTVPVDLGSTVVGIPLILVNGARPGPRVVLTGGVHGGEFVGTDAAARLGGLLEPEEITGQVVICPVANPPAVYDGRLGKSPLDDVNINRVFPGDPAGGPTERLAAWLFEKVISGADAYADLHSGGIDETLLDFVGYRLTSDEELDARTQAMAHAVGYERVLLGRTAQGGNSHAAAARQGIPAILIETGQLGDRDPGQTRTLLDGLYRLLHHLGVVEKPQHVAAVTVQPREWVWTGHVASPAAGLWYPDAATGDEVTEGQTIGRVIDPADGSEHKVAANATGKILYGMNGLTVATGAELAAIAMPHD
;
A
#
# COMPACT_ATOMS: atom_id res chain seq x y z
N MET A 1 -23.15 -14.54 -9.94
CA MET A 1 -23.89 -13.54 -9.11
C MET A 1 -23.52 -12.16 -9.59
N THR A 2 -24.42 -11.18 -9.56
CA THR A 2 -24.14 -9.77 -9.82
C THR A 2 -23.18 -9.22 -8.79
N LEU A 3 -22.14 -8.50 -9.20
CA LEU A 3 -21.22 -7.77 -8.32
C LEU A 3 -21.75 -6.35 -8.12
N THR A 4 -22.08 -5.97 -6.88
CA THR A 4 -22.68 -4.66 -6.59
C THR A 4 -21.98 -3.97 -5.42
N ILE A 5 -21.63 -2.68 -5.60
CA ILE A 5 -21.14 -1.80 -4.54
C ILE A 5 -21.85 -0.44 -4.69
N GLY A 6 -22.68 -0.08 -3.72
CA GLY A 6 -23.51 1.11 -3.80
C GLY A 6 -24.40 1.09 -5.06
N PRO A 7 -24.40 2.16 -5.88
CA PRO A 7 -25.19 2.23 -7.11
C PRO A 7 -24.55 1.49 -8.28
N LEU A 8 -23.32 1.01 -8.17
CA LEU A 8 -22.61 0.33 -9.26
C LEU A 8 -22.90 -1.16 -9.24
N SER A 9 -23.21 -1.73 -10.41
CA SER A 9 -23.42 -3.16 -10.59
C SER A 9 -22.77 -3.65 -11.88
N ALA A 10 -22.18 -4.84 -11.83
CA ALA A 10 -21.67 -5.57 -12.99
C ALA A 10 -22.26 -7.00 -12.99
N GLU A 11 -22.99 -7.34 -14.05
CA GLU A 11 -23.49 -8.70 -14.29
C GLU A 11 -22.31 -9.63 -14.65
N PRO A 12 -22.44 -10.96 -14.48
CA PRO A 12 -21.45 -11.91 -14.96
C PRO A 12 -21.08 -11.68 -16.44
N GLY A 13 -19.77 -11.66 -16.74
CA GLY A 13 -19.24 -11.32 -18.06
C GLY A 13 -19.32 -9.82 -18.38
N ARG A 14 -19.41 -8.96 -17.37
CA ARG A 14 -19.47 -7.50 -17.55
C ARG A 14 -18.46 -6.75 -16.68
N LYS A 15 -18.05 -5.58 -17.18
CA LYS A 15 -17.22 -4.61 -16.48
C LYS A 15 -17.99 -3.30 -16.35
N THR A 16 -18.00 -2.71 -15.16
CA THR A 16 -18.65 -1.43 -14.88
C THR A 16 -17.66 -0.50 -14.20
N ARG A 17 -17.63 0.76 -14.61
CA ARG A 17 -16.86 1.83 -13.97
C ARG A 17 -17.80 2.93 -13.52
N GLY A 18 -17.49 3.54 -12.41
CA GLY A 18 -18.24 4.69 -11.93
C GLY A 18 -17.73 5.20 -10.60
N THR A 19 -18.46 6.15 -10.06
CA THR A 19 -18.14 6.80 -8.79
C THR A 19 -19.27 6.56 -7.81
N VAL A 20 -18.91 6.15 -6.60
CA VAL A 20 -19.85 5.97 -5.50
C VAL A 20 -19.74 7.17 -4.55
N PRO A 21 -20.83 7.91 -4.29
CA PRO A 21 -20.81 9.00 -3.32
C PRO A 21 -20.73 8.44 -1.90
N VAL A 22 -19.84 8.99 -1.09
CA VAL A 22 -19.64 8.64 0.32
C VAL A 22 -19.71 9.89 1.17
N ASP A 23 -20.61 9.89 2.15
CA ASP A 23 -20.78 10.98 3.10
C ASP A 23 -19.76 10.84 4.25
N LEU A 24 -18.87 11.83 4.34
CA LEU A 24 -17.85 11.92 5.38
C LEU A 24 -18.28 12.80 6.56
N GLY A 25 -19.56 13.23 6.59
CA GLY A 25 -20.10 14.12 7.60
C GLY A 25 -19.87 15.60 7.29
N SER A 26 -18.62 16.00 7.02
CA SER A 26 -18.28 17.37 6.64
C SER A 26 -18.41 17.64 5.13
N THR A 27 -18.32 16.59 4.30
CA THR A 27 -18.38 16.66 2.84
C THR A 27 -18.80 15.31 2.27
N VAL A 28 -19.22 15.31 1.00
CA VAL A 28 -19.46 14.09 0.23
C VAL A 28 -18.35 13.95 -0.80
N VAL A 29 -17.70 12.79 -0.82
CA VAL A 29 -16.65 12.48 -1.80
C VAL A 29 -17.09 11.37 -2.74
N GLY A 30 -16.61 11.41 -3.98
CA GLY A 30 -16.85 10.37 -4.96
C GLY A 30 -15.72 9.35 -5.00
N ILE A 31 -15.98 8.11 -4.65
CA ILE A 31 -14.99 7.03 -4.69
C ILE A 31 -15.07 6.33 -6.05
N PRO A 32 -14.00 6.39 -6.88
CA PRO A 32 -13.99 5.70 -8.17
C PRO A 32 -13.81 4.21 -7.97
N LEU A 33 -14.65 3.41 -8.62
CA LEU A 33 -14.58 1.95 -8.63
C LEU A 33 -14.62 1.39 -10.04
N ILE A 34 -13.90 0.29 -10.23
CA ILE A 34 -13.98 -0.56 -11.41
C ILE A 34 -14.35 -1.96 -10.93
N LEU A 35 -15.52 -2.42 -11.36
CA LEU A 35 -16.04 -3.74 -11.04
C LEU A 35 -15.89 -4.62 -12.28
N VAL A 36 -15.06 -5.65 -12.20
CA VAL A 36 -14.90 -6.63 -13.27
C VAL A 36 -15.46 -7.96 -12.77
N ASN A 37 -16.61 -8.35 -13.33
CA ASN A 37 -17.30 -9.59 -12.97
C ASN A 37 -17.12 -10.62 -14.09
N GLY A 38 -16.27 -11.60 -13.84
CA GLY A 38 -15.96 -12.65 -14.79
C GLY A 38 -17.16 -13.48 -15.21
N ALA A 39 -17.05 -14.08 -16.38
CA ALA A 39 -18.10 -14.97 -16.88
C ALA A 39 -18.20 -16.30 -16.11
N ARG A 40 -17.12 -16.69 -15.43
CA ARG A 40 -17.02 -17.92 -14.64
C ARG A 40 -16.98 -17.60 -13.14
N PRO A 41 -17.65 -18.39 -12.28
CA PRO A 41 -17.54 -18.21 -10.82
C PRO A 41 -16.11 -18.48 -10.35
N GLY A 42 -15.66 -17.75 -9.34
CA GLY A 42 -14.32 -17.86 -8.76
C GLY A 42 -14.14 -16.87 -7.59
N PRO A 43 -12.89 -16.61 -7.16
CA PRO A 43 -12.62 -15.76 -6.03
C PRO A 43 -12.94 -14.28 -6.31
N ARG A 44 -13.22 -13.55 -5.23
CA ARG A 44 -13.34 -12.10 -5.24
C ARG A 44 -12.05 -11.46 -4.75
N VAL A 45 -11.35 -10.78 -5.64
CA VAL A 45 -10.10 -10.07 -5.33
C VAL A 45 -10.35 -8.57 -5.28
N VAL A 46 -9.84 -7.90 -4.26
CA VAL A 46 -9.95 -6.45 -4.08
C VAL A 46 -8.56 -5.82 -4.14
N LEU A 47 -8.45 -4.74 -4.93
CA LEU A 47 -7.23 -3.94 -5.07
C LEU A 47 -7.56 -2.48 -4.76
N THR A 48 -6.79 -1.85 -3.88
CA THR A 48 -6.88 -0.41 -3.60
C THR A 48 -5.57 0.28 -3.97
N GLY A 49 -5.67 1.48 -4.54
CA GLY A 49 -4.56 2.40 -4.74
C GLY A 49 -4.99 3.79 -4.30
N GLY A 50 -4.04 4.72 -4.15
CA GLY A 50 -4.36 6.09 -3.74
C GLY A 50 -4.97 6.18 -2.35
N VAL A 51 -4.51 5.36 -1.43
CA VAL A 51 -4.80 5.44 0.01
C VAL A 51 -4.08 6.67 0.58
N HIS A 52 -2.86 6.93 0.13
CA HIS A 52 -2.15 8.16 0.40
C HIS A 52 -2.04 9.03 -0.85
N GLY A 53 -2.05 10.33 -0.68
CA GLY A 53 -1.76 11.30 -1.71
C GLY A 53 -0.26 11.36 -2.01
N GLY A 54 0.10 11.51 -3.29
CA GLY A 54 1.51 11.54 -3.71
C GLY A 54 2.12 10.17 -4.03
N GLU A 55 1.40 9.08 -3.77
CA GLU A 55 1.79 7.71 -4.12
C GLU A 55 1.15 7.32 -5.47
N PHE A 56 1.82 7.71 -6.57
CA PHE A 56 1.16 7.66 -7.88
C PHE A 56 1.26 6.32 -8.59
N VAL A 57 2.29 5.51 -8.35
CA VAL A 57 2.50 4.24 -9.04
C VAL A 57 1.36 3.26 -8.75
N GLY A 58 0.96 3.13 -7.47
CA GLY A 58 -0.17 2.28 -7.08
C GLY A 58 -1.49 2.72 -7.71
N THR A 59 -1.76 4.03 -7.71
CA THR A 59 -2.93 4.63 -8.36
C THR A 59 -2.96 4.37 -9.86
N ASP A 60 -1.85 4.61 -10.57
CA ASP A 60 -1.74 4.44 -12.02
C ASP A 60 -1.86 2.96 -12.43
N ALA A 61 -1.17 2.07 -11.70
CA ALA A 61 -1.24 0.63 -11.95
C ALA A 61 -2.67 0.08 -11.74
N ALA A 62 -3.35 0.46 -10.66
CA ALA A 62 -4.72 0.07 -10.39
C ALA A 62 -5.68 0.52 -11.50
N ALA A 63 -5.57 1.79 -11.92
CA ALA A 63 -6.42 2.35 -12.98
C ALA A 63 -6.18 1.65 -14.33
N ARG A 64 -4.91 1.40 -14.69
CA ARG A 64 -4.53 0.69 -15.92
C ARG A 64 -4.99 -0.76 -15.91
N LEU A 65 -4.75 -1.48 -14.80
CA LEU A 65 -5.18 -2.88 -14.67
C LEU A 65 -6.69 -3.00 -14.90
N GLY A 66 -7.48 -2.12 -14.27
CA GLY A 66 -8.93 -2.08 -14.49
C GLY A 66 -9.34 -1.79 -15.93
N GLY A 67 -8.46 -1.15 -16.72
CA GLY A 67 -8.62 -1.00 -18.18
C GLY A 67 -8.35 -2.27 -18.95
N LEU A 68 -7.30 -2.98 -18.54
CA LEU A 68 -6.74 -4.13 -19.26
C LEU A 68 -7.49 -5.44 -19.01
N LEU A 69 -8.08 -5.61 -17.81
CA LEU A 69 -8.82 -6.84 -17.49
C LEU A 69 -10.11 -6.90 -18.30
N GLU A 70 -10.29 -7.97 -19.08
CA GLU A 70 -11.52 -8.24 -19.81
C GLU A 70 -12.34 -9.33 -19.09
N PRO A 71 -13.66 -9.11 -18.89
CA PRO A 71 -14.51 -10.03 -18.11
C PRO A 71 -14.54 -11.46 -18.63
N GLU A 72 -14.37 -11.64 -19.94
CA GLU A 72 -14.36 -12.95 -20.61
C GLU A 72 -13.12 -13.77 -20.25
N GLU A 73 -12.02 -13.09 -19.88
CA GLU A 73 -10.71 -13.70 -19.57
C GLU A 73 -10.55 -14.00 -18.09
N ILE A 74 -11.46 -13.50 -17.23
CA ILE A 74 -11.34 -13.69 -15.78
C ILE A 74 -12.33 -14.73 -15.23
N THR A 75 -11.87 -15.36 -14.14
CA THR A 75 -12.65 -16.25 -13.29
C THR A 75 -12.85 -15.54 -11.94
N GLY A 76 -14.10 -15.44 -11.48
CA GLY A 76 -14.41 -14.71 -10.25
C GLY A 76 -14.65 -13.22 -10.46
N GLN A 77 -14.29 -12.41 -9.50
CA GLN A 77 -14.59 -10.98 -9.43
C GLN A 77 -13.36 -10.18 -9.07
N VAL A 78 -13.12 -9.06 -9.75
CA VAL A 78 -12.06 -8.11 -9.36
C VAL A 78 -12.71 -6.75 -9.10
N VAL A 79 -12.53 -6.25 -7.87
CA VAL A 79 -12.92 -4.91 -7.45
C VAL A 79 -11.67 -4.06 -7.37
N ILE A 80 -11.62 -2.97 -8.12
CA ILE A 80 -10.48 -2.06 -8.13
C ILE A 80 -10.94 -0.67 -7.70
N CYS A 81 -10.31 -0.13 -6.66
CA CYS A 81 -10.47 1.23 -6.20
C CYS A 81 -9.16 1.99 -6.46
N PRO A 82 -8.98 2.66 -7.62
CA PRO A 82 -7.70 3.28 -7.96
C PRO A 82 -7.38 4.53 -7.14
N VAL A 83 -8.40 5.15 -6.53
CA VAL A 83 -8.27 6.33 -5.65
C VAL A 83 -9.15 6.11 -4.42
N ALA A 84 -8.57 5.49 -3.40
CA ALA A 84 -9.30 5.15 -2.16
C ALA A 84 -9.54 6.38 -1.27
N ASN A 85 -8.66 7.39 -1.35
CA ASN A 85 -8.71 8.60 -0.54
C ASN A 85 -8.68 9.88 -1.42
N PRO A 86 -9.79 10.21 -2.10
CA PRO A 86 -9.87 11.37 -2.98
C PRO A 86 -9.40 12.69 -2.34
N PRO A 87 -9.75 13.03 -1.08
CA PRO A 87 -9.26 14.26 -0.45
C PRO A 87 -7.72 14.34 -0.39
N ALA A 88 -7.04 13.26 -0.03
CA ALA A 88 -5.58 13.25 0.01
C ALA A 88 -4.98 13.29 -1.40
N VAL A 89 -5.55 12.52 -2.35
CA VAL A 89 -4.99 12.38 -3.70
C VAL A 89 -5.20 13.62 -4.54
N TYR A 90 -6.43 14.18 -4.56
CA TYR A 90 -6.76 15.30 -5.46
C TYR A 90 -6.46 16.67 -4.87
N ASP A 91 -6.66 16.84 -3.56
CA ASP A 91 -6.59 18.14 -2.92
C ASP A 91 -5.28 18.35 -2.17
N GLY A 92 -4.73 17.31 -1.55
CA GLY A 92 -3.61 17.43 -0.62
C GLY A 92 -2.27 16.98 -1.15
N ARG A 93 -2.23 15.89 -1.93
CA ARG A 93 -0.99 15.19 -2.29
C ARG A 93 -0.14 14.81 -1.06
N LEU A 94 -0.81 14.44 0.03
CA LEU A 94 -0.22 14.15 1.33
C LEU A 94 -0.53 12.73 1.74
N GLY A 95 0.30 12.16 2.63
CA GLY A 95 0.02 10.89 3.32
C GLY A 95 -1.16 10.99 4.31
N LYS A 96 -1.60 12.23 4.65
CA LYS A 96 -2.73 12.51 5.52
C LYS A 96 -3.85 13.20 4.77
N SER A 97 -5.08 13.04 5.27
CA SER A 97 -6.24 13.74 4.72
C SER A 97 -6.18 15.24 5.04
N PRO A 98 -6.39 16.14 4.07
CA PRO A 98 -6.49 17.58 4.34
C PRO A 98 -7.75 17.99 5.13
N LEU A 99 -8.70 17.06 5.34
CA LEU A 99 -9.95 17.35 6.07
C LEU A 99 -9.77 17.34 7.60
N ASP A 100 -8.84 16.54 8.13
CA ASP A 100 -8.68 16.32 9.58
C ASP A 100 -7.24 15.95 10.01
N ASP A 101 -6.26 16.06 9.11
CA ASP A 101 -4.84 15.71 9.33
C ASP A 101 -4.60 14.26 9.80
N VAL A 102 -5.54 13.34 9.48
CA VAL A 102 -5.46 11.93 9.85
C VAL A 102 -4.90 11.10 8.71
N ASN A 103 -3.95 10.21 9.01
CA ASN A 103 -3.50 9.18 8.08
C ASN A 103 -4.52 8.03 8.08
N ILE A 104 -5.20 7.85 6.95
CA ILE A 104 -6.24 6.81 6.81
C ILE A 104 -5.67 5.41 7.08
N ASN A 105 -4.41 5.16 6.71
CA ASN A 105 -3.75 3.86 6.90
C ASN A 105 -3.24 3.67 8.35
N ARG A 106 -3.81 4.40 9.32
CA ARG A 106 -3.63 4.24 10.77
C ARG A 106 -4.96 4.02 11.51
N VAL A 107 -6.09 4.12 10.78
CA VAL A 107 -7.41 4.08 11.41
C VAL A 107 -8.34 2.97 10.91
N PHE A 108 -7.89 2.08 9.99
CA PHE A 108 -8.69 0.93 9.58
C PHE A 108 -8.96 -0.05 10.74
N PRO A 109 -10.18 -0.63 10.87
CA PRO A 109 -11.27 -0.64 9.88
C PRO A 109 -12.14 0.63 9.84
N GLY A 110 -11.84 1.67 10.63
CA GLY A 110 -12.57 2.91 10.68
C GLY A 110 -13.69 2.94 11.71
N ASP A 111 -14.33 4.10 11.82
CA ASP A 111 -15.52 4.34 12.66
C ASP A 111 -16.55 5.14 11.85
N PRO A 112 -17.75 4.60 11.56
CA PRO A 112 -18.78 5.32 10.83
C PRO A 112 -19.36 6.53 11.61
N ALA A 113 -19.10 6.62 12.92
CA ALA A 113 -19.46 7.76 13.75
C ALA A 113 -18.29 8.73 13.99
N GLY A 114 -17.10 8.40 13.54
CA GLY A 114 -15.86 9.17 13.72
C GLY A 114 -15.73 10.38 12.81
N GLY A 115 -14.50 10.88 12.71
CA GLY A 115 -14.11 11.97 11.81
C GLY A 115 -14.18 11.59 10.32
N PRO A 116 -13.96 12.56 9.40
CA PRO A 116 -14.06 12.32 7.95
C PRO A 116 -13.22 11.14 7.47
N THR A 117 -11.97 11.04 7.92
CA THR A 117 -11.05 9.98 7.51
C THR A 117 -11.45 8.62 8.11
N GLU A 118 -11.91 8.57 9.35
CA GLU A 118 -12.41 7.33 9.96
C GLU A 118 -13.70 6.82 9.29
N ARG A 119 -14.59 7.72 8.88
CA ARG A 119 -15.80 7.40 8.09
C ARG A 119 -15.43 6.83 6.73
N LEU A 120 -14.43 7.41 6.06
CA LEU A 120 -13.94 6.91 4.78
C LEU A 120 -13.34 5.51 4.93
N ALA A 121 -12.49 5.31 5.95
CA ALA A 121 -11.90 4.00 6.24
C ALA A 121 -12.99 2.95 6.54
N ALA A 122 -14.00 3.30 7.33
CA ALA A 122 -15.12 2.42 7.64
C ALA A 122 -15.91 2.02 6.39
N TRP A 123 -16.22 2.99 5.52
CA TRP A 123 -16.92 2.72 4.26
C TRP A 123 -16.09 1.82 3.32
N LEU A 124 -14.80 2.13 3.13
CA LEU A 124 -13.90 1.30 2.31
C LEU A 124 -13.81 -0.12 2.85
N PHE A 125 -13.66 -0.24 4.16
CA PHE A 125 -13.54 -1.56 4.79
C PHE A 125 -14.84 -2.36 4.64
N GLU A 126 -15.98 -1.78 5.02
CA GLU A 126 -17.25 -2.48 5.00
C GLU A 126 -17.75 -2.79 3.58
N LYS A 127 -17.65 -1.82 2.64
CA LYS A 127 -18.28 -1.95 1.32
C LYS A 127 -17.36 -2.48 0.23
N VAL A 128 -16.04 -2.30 0.37
CA VAL A 128 -15.07 -2.67 -0.66
C VAL A 128 -14.24 -3.88 -0.25
N ILE A 129 -13.62 -3.85 0.95
CA ILE A 129 -12.65 -4.85 1.38
C ILE A 129 -13.32 -6.09 1.99
N SER A 130 -14.33 -5.88 2.85
CA SER A 130 -15.01 -6.98 3.55
C SER A 130 -15.65 -7.96 2.56
N GLY A 131 -15.50 -9.25 2.84
CA GLY A 131 -16.01 -10.31 1.96
C GLY A 131 -15.16 -10.57 0.72
N ALA A 132 -13.95 -10.02 0.63
CA ALA A 132 -12.95 -10.45 -0.35
C ALA A 132 -12.34 -11.81 0.02
N ASP A 133 -12.00 -12.61 -0.98
CA ASP A 133 -11.20 -13.83 -0.81
C ASP A 133 -9.69 -13.52 -0.75
N ALA A 134 -9.31 -12.32 -1.28
CA ALA A 134 -7.95 -11.80 -1.20
C ALA A 134 -7.95 -10.27 -1.38
N TYR A 135 -7.03 -9.58 -0.70
CA TYR A 135 -6.89 -8.13 -0.75
C TYR A 135 -5.44 -7.70 -0.97
N ALA A 136 -5.21 -6.70 -1.83
CA ALA A 136 -3.92 -6.03 -1.97
C ALA A 136 -4.08 -4.51 -1.96
N ASP A 137 -3.28 -3.85 -1.11
CA ASP A 137 -3.19 -2.41 -0.98
C ASP A 137 -1.92 -1.92 -1.68
N LEU A 138 -2.08 -1.02 -2.66
CA LEU A 138 -1.03 -0.60 -3.58
C LEU A 138 -0.51 0.77 -3.19
N HIS A 139 0.74 0.82 -2.77
CA HIS A 139 1.45 2.01 -2.31
C HIS A 139 2.71 2.29 -3.12
N SER A 140 3.34 3.40 -2.83
CA SER A 140 4.70 3.78 -3.24
C SER A 140 5.26 4.80 -2.25
N GLY A 141 6.56 5.10 -2.29
CA GLY A 141 7.08 6.24 -1.53
C GLY A 141 6.39 7.54 -1.95
N GLY A 142 6.01 8.35 -0.96
CA GLY A 142 5.42 9.67 -1.13
C GLY A 142 6.38 10.66 -1.78
N ILE A 143 5.95 11.93 -1.93
CA ILE A 143 6.68 12.95 -2.69
C ILE A 143 8.07 13.29 -2.12
N ASP A 144 8.33 12.98 -0.88
CA ASP A 144 9.57 13.21 -0.14
C ASP A 144 10.17 11.92 0.47
N GLU A 145 9.76 10.76 -0.04
CA GLU A 145 10.15 9.46 0.49
C GLU A 145 10.87 8.62 -0.56
N THR A 146 12.08 8.15 -0.23
CA THR A 146 12.79 7.13 -0.99
C THR A 146 12.49 5.74 -0.44
N LEU A 147 12.37 4.75 -1.32
CA LEU A 147 11.91 3.42 -0.95
C LEU A 147 12.52 2.34 -1.85
N LEU A 148 12.91 1.21 -1.28
CA LEU A 148 13.14 -0.03 -2.04
C LEU A 148 11.84 -0.81 -2.16
N ASP A 149 11.49 -1.26 -3.34
CA ASP A 149 10.26 -2.03 -3.59
C ASP A 149 10.18 -3.28 -2.70
N PHE A 150 9.00 -3.51 -2.10
CA PHE A 150 8.72 -4.71 -1.31
C PHE A 150 7.23 -5.07 -1.30
N VAL A 151 6.94 -6.28 -0.85
CA VAL A 151 5.58 -6.71 -0.48
C VAL A 151 5.52 -6.93 1.02
N GLY A 152 4.54 -6.35 1.69
CA GLY A 152 4.33 -6.50 3.13
C GLY A 152 3.13 -7.38 3.45
N TYR A 153 3.24 -8.22 4.49
CA TYR A 153 2.10 -8.93 5.08
C TYR A 153 2.23 -9.05 6.60
N ARG A 154 1.15 -9.45 7.26
CA ARG A 154 1.09 -9.53 8.72
C ARG A 154 0.70 -10.92 9.16
N LEU A 155 1.42 -11.46 10.16
CA LEU A 155 1.02 -12.69 10.82
C LEU A 155 -0.22 -12.46 11.68
N THR A 156 -1.05 -13.49 11.73
CA THR A 156 -2.22 -13.61 12.58
C THR A 156 -2.01 -14.73 13.61
N SER A 157 -3.04 -15.26 14.18
CA SER A 157 -3.00 -16.50 14.96
C SER A 157 -3.49 -17.72 14.17
N ASP A 158 -3.76 -17.55 12.88
CA ASP A 158 -4.27 -18.57 11.95
C ASP A 158 -3.17 -18.94 10.96
N GLU A 159 -2.53 -20.08 11.16
CA GLU A 159 -1.41 -20.55 10.35
C GLU A 159 -1.81 -20.81 8.88
N GLU A 160 -3.06 -21.21 8.61
CA GLU A 160 -3.54 -21.44 7.25
C GLU A 160 -3.72 -20.10 6.51
N LEU A 161 -4.28 -19.11 7.18
CA LEU A 161 -4.38 -17.75 6.65
C LEU A 161 -2.99 -17.16 6.38
N ASP A 162 -2.07 -17.32 7.33
CA ASP A 162 -0.70 -16.79 7.23
C ASP A 162 0.04 -17.44 6.05
N ALA A 163 -0.07 -18.77 5.87
CA ALA A 163 0.54 -19.48 4.74
C ALA A 163 -0.05 -19.01 3.38
N ARG A 164 -1.36 -18.81 3.30
CA ARG A 164 -2.03 -18.29 2.09
C ARG A 164 -1.56 -16.87 1.79
N THR A 165 -1.46 -16.03 2.81
CA THR A 165 -1.02 -14.63 2.68
C THR A 165 0.45 -14.55 2.23
N GLN A 166 1.33 -15.38 2.81
CA GLN A 166 2.73 -15.50 2.40
C GLN A 166 2.85 -15.92 0.92
N ALA A 167 2.07 -16.93 0.51
CA ALA A 167 2.07 -17.40 -0.88
C ALA A 167 1.62 -16.28 -1.84
N MET A 168 0.63 -15.46 -1.47
CA MET A 168 0.22 -14.27 -2.21
C MET A 168 1.37 -13.26 -2.33
N ALA A 169 2.06 -12.96 -1.22
CA ALA A 169 3.17 -12.02 -1.21
C ALA A 169 4.32 -12.49 -2.13
N HIS A 170 4.66 -13.75 -2.07
CA HIS A 170 5.69 -14.36 -2.95
C HIS A 170 5.27 -14.35 -4.42
N ALA A 171 3.97 -14.55 -4.71
CA ALA A 171 3.46 -14.58 -6.08
C ALA A 171 3.63 -13.24 -6.82
N VAL A 172 3.68 -12.11 -6.13
CA VAL A 172 3.98 -10.79 -6.73
C VAL A 172 5.35 -10.79 -7.41
N GLY A 173 6.32 -11.55 -6.87
CA GLY A 173 7.63 -11.77 -7.48
C GLY A 173 8.64 -10.68 -7.20
N TYR A 174 8.53 -9.98 -6.07
CA TYR A 174 9.54 -9.04 -5.57
C TYR A 174 10.57 -9.77 -4.72
N GLU A 175 11.79 -9.23 -4.69
CA GLU A 175 12.88 -9.79 -3.89
C GLU A 175 12.60 -9.70 -2.38
N ARG A 176 12.00 -8.59 -1.93
CA ARG A 176 11.78 -8.32 -0.50
C ARG A 176 10.34 -8.56 -0.14
N VAL A 177 10.14 -9.45 0.83
CA VAL A 177 8.83 -9.71 1.43
C VAL A 177 8.91 -9.38 2.91
N LEU A 178 8.29 -8.27 3.33
CA LEU A 178 8.33 -7.79 4.71
C LEU A 178 7.28 -8.46 5.57
N LEU A 179 7.76 -9.25 6.52
CA LEU A 179 6.97 -9.94 7.52
C LEU A 179 6.70 -9.02 8.71
N GLY A 180 5.44 -8.68 8.95
CA GLY A 180 4.99 -8.07 10.19
C GLY A 180 4.54 -9.13 11.19
N ARG A 181 5.13 -9.13 12.39
CA ARG A 181 4.91 -10.16 13.42
C ARG A 181 3.50 -10.17 14.02
N THR A 182 2.68 -9.21 13.71
CA THR A 182 1.30 -9.10 14.22
C THR A 182 0.42 -8.31 13.27
N ALA A 183 -0.81 -8.70 13.13
CA ALA A 183 -1.85 -7.98 12.39
C ALA A 183 -2.45 -6.79 13.17
N GLN A 184 -1.84 -6.37 14.28
CA GLN A 184 -2.28 -5.19 15.02
C GLN A 184 -2.02 -3.89 14.25
N GLY A 185 -2.69 -2.81 14.65
CA GLY A 185 -2.58 -1.50 14.03
C GLY A 185 -3.72 -1.18 13.06
N GLY A 186 -3.69 0.03 12.53
CA GLY A 186 -4.77 0.60 11.71
C GLY A 186 -4.50 0.57 10.19
N ASN A 187 -3.56 -0.27 9.72
CA ASN A 187 -3.34 -0.45 8.29
C ASN A 187 -4.49 -1.27 7.67
N SER A 188 -4.84 -0.97 6.43
CA SER A 188 -5.92 -1.64 5.68
C SER A 188 -5.72 -3.15 5.60
N HIS A 189 -4.52 -3.60 5.18
CA HIS A 189 -4.19 -5.02 5.06
C HIS A 189 -4.14 -5.74 6.42
N ALA A 190 -3.69 -5.05 7.50
CA ALA A 190 -3.73 -5.61 8.85
C ALA A 190 -5.17 -5.78 9.34
N ALA A 191 -6.06 -4.81 9.06
CA ALA A 191 -7.48 -4.90 9.38
C ALA A 191 -8.16 -6.05 8.61
N ALA A 192 -7.84 -6.22 7.32
CA ALA A 192 -8.32 -7.34 6.51
C ALA A 192 -7.85 -8.69 7.04
N ALA A 193 -6.57 -8.82 7.42
CA ALA A 193 -6.01 -10.03 8.02
C ALA A 193 -6.74 -10.41 9.33
N ARG A 194 -7.06 -9.43 10.18
CA ARG A 194 -7.86 -9.68 11.41
C ARG A 194 -9.27 -10.19 11.14
N GLN A 195 -9.81 -9.97 9.94
CA GLN A 195 -11.11 -10.50 9.49
C GLN A 195 -10.98 -11.83 8.72
N GLY A 196 -9.79 -12.45 8.73
CA GLY A 196 -9.56 -13.72 8.05
C GLY A 196 -9.39 -13.60 6.52
N ILE A 197 -9.13 -12.39 6.02
CA ILE A 197 -8.89 -12.15 4.59
C ILE A 197 -7.38 -12.16 4.35
N PRO A 198 -6.85 -13.04 3.48
CA PRO A 198 -5.46 -12.96 3.03
C PRO A 198 -5.17 -11.59 2.42
N ALA A 199 -4.25 -10.83 3.01
CA ALA A 199 -4.07 -9.43 2.66
C ALA A 199 -2.60 -9.02 2.65
N ILE A 200 -2.18 -8.33 1.57
CA ILE A 200 -0.84 -7.82 1.36
C ILE A 200 -0.86 -6.32 1.10
N LEU A 201 0.26 -5.68 1.39
CA LEU A 201 0.58 -4.33 0.96
C LEU A 201 1.71 -4.43 -0.06
N ILE A 202 1.66 -3.66 -1.15
CA ILE A 202 2.72 -3.65 -2.17
C ILE A 202 3.25 -2.23 -2.27
N GLU A 203 4.54 -2.05 -2.03
CA GLU A 203 5.26 -0.80 -2.21
C GLU A 203 6.08 -0.86 -3.49
N THR A 204 5.84 0.07 -4.42
CA THR A 204 6.55 0.13 -5.71
C THR A 204 6.75 1.57 -6.15
N GLY A 205 8.02 1.96 -6.33
CA GLY A 205 8.40 3.33 -6.69
C GLY A 205 8.51 4.26 -5.48
N GLN A 206 8.98 5.48 -5.72
CA GLN A 206 9.39 6.43 -4.69
C GLN A 206 9.23 7.88 -5.16
N LEU A 207 9.38 8.85 -4.25
CA LEU A 207 9.45 10.31 -4.53
C LEU A 207 8.22 10.86 -5.28
N GLY A 208 7.06 10.23 -5.13
CA GLY A 208 5.89 10.63 -5.89
C GLY A 208 6.13 10.61 -7.41
N ASP A 209 7.06 9.78 -7.89
CA ASP A 209 7.40 9.70 -9.31
C ASP A 209 6.29 8.97 -10.09
N ARG A 210 6.27 9.23 -11.38
CA ARG A 210 5.39 8.59 -12.36
C ARG A 210 6.20 7.78 -13.38
N ASP A 211 7.19 7.05 -12.89
CA ASP A 211 8.04 6.19 -13.74
C ASP A 211 7.20 5.08 -14.40
N PRO A 212 7.11 5.06 -15.75
CA PRO A 212 6.40 3.99 -16.46
C PRO A 212 6.99 2.60 -16.22
N GLY A 213 8.29 2.51 -15.90
CA GLY A 213 8.97 1.26 -15.56
C GLY A 213 8.45 0.70 -14.25
N GLN A 214 8.31 1.53 -13.22
CA GLN A 214 7.74 1.14 -11.92
C GLN A 214 6.28 0.72 -12.05
N THR A 215 5.46 1.50 -12.78
CA THR A 215 4.08 1.12 -13.08
C THR A 215 4.01 -0.24 -13.78
N ARG A 216 4.91 -0.51 -14.74
CA ARG A 216 4.98 -1.81 -15.43
C ARG A 216 5.36 -2.94 -14.48
N THR A 217 6.36 -2.71 -13.61
CA THR A 217 6.81 -3.68 -12.60
C THR A 217 5.64 -4.08 -11.69
N LEU A 218 4.88 -3.10 -11.21
CA LEU A 218 3.71 -3.37 -10.39
C LEU A 218 2.61 -4.10 -11.16
N LEU A 219 2.30 -3.69 -12.39
CA LEU A 219 1.32 -4.38 -13.24
C LEU A 219 1.68 -5.85 -13.46
N ASP A 220 2.96 -6.14 -13.76
CA ASP A 220 3.44 -7.50 -13.92
C ASP A 220 3.29 -8.31 -12.62
N GLY A 221 3.56 -7.69 -11.47
CA GLY A 221 3.32 -8.27 -10.14
C GLY A 221 1.85 -8.57 -9.88
N LEU A 222 0.96 -7.64 -10.23
CA LEU A 222 -0.49 -7.83 -10.09
C LEU A 222 -1.03 -8.95 -10.99
N TYR A 223 -0.56 -9.07 -12.22
CA TYR A 223 -0.93 -10.20 -13.08
C TYR A 223 -0.46 -11.54 -12.53
N ARG A 224 0.76 -11.61 -11.96
CA ARG A 224 1.24 -12.83 -11.28
C ARG A 224 0.38 -13.16 -10.06
N LEU A 225 0.03 -12.17 -9.25
CA LEU A 225 -0.87 -12.33 -8.11
C LEU A 225 -2.25 -12.84 -8.54
N LEU A 226 -2.88 -12.22 -9.54
CA LEU A 226 -4.18 -12.65 -10.05
C LEU A 226 -4.15 -14.06 -10.66
N HIS A 227 -3.03 -14.44 -11.30
CA HIS A 227 -2.83 -15.80 -11.78
C HIS A 227 -2.70 -16.80 -10.61
N HIS A 228 -1.91 -16.48 -9.59
CA HIS A 228 -1.78 -17.29 -8.38
C HIS A 228 -3.12 -17.52 -7.69
N LEU A 229 -3.98 -16.51 -7.65
CA LEU A 229 -5.33 -16.57 -7.09
C LEU A 229 -6.36 -17.27 -8.00
N GLY A 230 -5.96 -17.72 -9.19
CA GLY A 230 -6.84 -18.39 -10.15
C GLY A 230 -7.84 -17.47 -10.84
N VAL A 231 -7.61 -16.14 -10.83
CA VAL A 231 -8.47 -15.14 -11.48
C VAL A 231 -8.19 -15.03 -12.97
N VAL A 232 -6.92 -15.03 -13.37
CA VAL A 232 -6.50 -15.00 -14.77
C VAL A 232 -5.69 -16.23 -15.14
N GLU A 233 -5.71 -16.61 -16.42
CA GLU A 233 -4.77 -17.61 -16.93
C GLU A 233 -3.35 -17.07 -16.93
N LYS A 234 -2.33 -17.94 -17.06
CA LYS A 234 -0.93 -17.51 -17.05
C LYS A 234 -0.68 -16.46 -18.13
N PRO A 235 -0.36 -15.21 -17.75
CA PRO A 235 -0.22 -14.14 -18.72
C PRO A 235 1.09 -14.29 -19.51
N GLN A 236 1.00 -14.36 -20.84
CA GLN A 236 2.15 -14.54 -21.74
C GLN A 236 3.02 -13.27 -21.87
N HIS A 237 2.44 -12.10 -21.56
CA HIS A 237 3.10 -10.78 -21.70
C HIS A 237 3.84 -10.34 -20.43
N VAL A 238 3.76 -11.11 -19.35
CA VAL A 238 4.39 -10.77 -18.07
C VAL A 238 5.80 -11.35 -18.03
N ALA A 239 6.77 -10.52 -17.66
CA ALA A 239 8.15 -10.95 -17.51
C ALA A 239 8.28 -12.08 -16.47
N ALA A 240 9.16 -13.04 -16.76
CA ALA A 240 9.49 -14.09 -15.79
C ALA A 240 10.15 -13.49 -14.54
N VAL A 241 9.82 -14.03 -13.38
CA VAL A 241 10.51 -13.68 -12.13
C VAL A 241 11.93 -14.22 -12.18
N THR A 242 12.91 -13.33 -12.05
CA THR A 242 14.34 -13.67 -12.04
C THR A 242 14.95 -13.68 -10.64
N VAL A 243 14.21 -13.19 -9.65
CA VAL A 243 14.63 -13.10 -8.24
C VAL A 243 13.87 -14.12 -7.40
N GLN A 244 14.51 -14.58 -6.33
CA GLN A 244 13.83 -15.40 -5.33
C GLN A 244 13.33 -14.48 -4.21
N PRO A 245 12.03 -14.50 -3.87
CA PRO A 245 11.51 -13.77 -2.73
C PRO A 245 12.23 -14.19 -1.45
N ARG A 246 12.65 -13.22 -0.66
CA ARG A 246 13.25 -13.42 0.65
C ARG A 246 12.48 -12.64 1.69
N GLU A 247 12.24 -13.26 2.83
CA GLU A 247 11.57 -12.59 3.93
C GLU A 247 12.51 -11.63 4.66
N TRP A 248 11.96 -10.51 5.08
CA TRP A 248 12.61 -9.44 5.82
C TRP A 248 11.75 -9.04 7.02
N VAL A 249 12.38 -8.53 8.05
CA VAL A 249 11.70 -7.95 9.21
C VAL A 249 12.23 -6.55 9.48
N TRP A 250 11.35 -5.66 9.89
CA TRP A 250 11.75 -4.35 10.39
C TRP A 250 12.57 -4.53 11.67
N THR A 251 13.74 -3.88 11.73
CA THR A 251 14.64 -3.91 12.90
C THR A 251 14.74 -2.56 13.57
N GLY A 252 14.50 -1.46 12.85
CA GLY A 252 14.55 -0.12 13.41
C GLY A 252 13.73 0.89 12.62
N HIS A 253 13.21 1.88 13.35
CA HIS A 253 12.58 3.08 12.82
C HIS A 253 13.23 4.28 13.47
N VAL A 254 13.89 5.11 12.68
CA VAL A 254 14.68 6.24 13.17
C VAL A 254 13.86 7.51 13.05
N ALA A 255 13.56 8.13 14.18
CA ALA A 255 12.82 9.38 14.24
C ALA A 255 13.75 10.59 14.39
N SER A 256 13.31 11.74 13.87
CA SER A 256 14.02 13.00 14.03
C SER A 256 14.02 13.44 15.50
N PRO A 257 15.20 13.76 16.06
CA PRO A 257 15.31 14.24 17.45
C PRO A 257 14.80 15.68 17.64
N ALA A 258 14.72 16.46 16.54
CA ALA A 258 14.32 17.87 16.57
C ALA A 258 13.65 18.27 15.24
N ALA A 259 12.91 19.37 15.25
CA ALA A 259 12.51 20.03 14.01
C ALA A 259 13.71 20.75 13.38
N GLY A 260 13.84 20.73 12.04
CA GLY A 260 14.97 21.37 11.38
C GLY A 260 15.15 20.94 9.93
N LEU A 261 16.39 21.13 9.44
CA LEU A 261 16.82 20.75 8.10
C LEU A 261 17.54 19.40 8.16
N TRP A 262 17.01 18.41 7.48
CA TRP A 262 17.56 17.05 7.44
C TRP A 262 18.61 16.90 6.33
N TYR A 263 19.78 16.40 6.70
CA TYR A 263 20.87 16.08 5.79
C TYR A 263 21.29 14.61 6.01
N PRO A 264 20.81 13.67 5.16
CA PRO A 264 21.20 12.27 5.25
C PRO A 264 22.67 12.07 4.83
N ASP A 265 23.40 11.23 5.57
CA ASP A 265 24.73 10.74 5.22
C ASP A 265 24.67 9.28 4.70
N ALA A 266 23.51 8.62 4.84
CA ALA A 266 23.23 7.30 4.29
C ALA A 266 21.96 7.34 3.45
N ALA A 267 21.92 6.56 2.38
CA ALA A 267 20.81 6.49 1.44
C ALA A 267 19.98 5.21 1.62
N THR A 268 18.75 5.22 1.08
CA THR A 268 17.94 4.01 0.89
C THR A 268 18.72 2.99 0.05
N GLY A 269 18.82 1.77 0.56
CA GLY A 269 19.63 0.69 0.00
C GLY A 269 20.96 0.46 0.72
N ASP A 270 21.44 1.40 1.53
CA ASP A 270 22.68 1.24 2.28
C ASP A 270 22.50 0.27 3.46
N GLU A 271 23.56 -0.52 3.71
CA GLU A 271 23.72 -1.30 4.95
C GLU A 271 24.23 -0.38 6.05
N VAL A 272 23.61 -0.46 7.22
CA VAL A 272 23.99 0.32 8.39
C VAL A 272 24.14 -0.58 9.63
N THR A 273 24.95 -0.14 10.58
CA THR A 273 25.08 -0.80 11.87
C THR A 273 24.48 0.07 12.98
N GLU A 274 23.97 -0.55 14.03
CA GLU A 274 23.45 0.17 15.19
C GLU A 274 24.50 1.15 15.75
N GLY A 275 24.08 2.38 16.00
CA GLY A 275 24.94 3.48 16.44
C GLY A 275 25.68 4.22 15.32
N GLN A 276 25.68 3.73 14.09
CA GLN A 276 26.24 4.45 12.93
C GLN A 276 25.47 5.74 12.68
N THR A 277 26.19 6.86 12.52
CA THR A 277 25.58 8.12 12.09
C THR A 277 25.06 7.96 10.67
N ILE A 278 23.77 8.25 10.46
CA ILE A 278 23.08 8.18 9.16
C ILE A 278 22.66 9.56 8.64
N GLY A 279 22.97 10.61 9.38
CA GLY A 279 22.71 12.00 9.00
C GLY A 279 22.66 12.94 10.19
N ARG A 280 22.21 14.16 9.92
CA ARG A 280 22.06 15.21 10.94
C ARG A 280 20.87 16.11 10.66
N VAL A 281 20.23 16.61 11.70
CA VAL A 281 19.22 17.67 11.63
C VAL A 281 19.85 18.97 12.14
N ILE A 282 19.74 20.05 11.36
CA ILE A 282 20.30 21.36 11.71
C ILE A 282 19.14 22.30 12.03
N ASP A 283 19.21 22.96 13.19
CA ASP A 283 18.30 24.07 13.50
C ASP A 283 18.71 25.32 12.68
N PRO A 284 17.83 25.82 11.77
CA PRO A 284 18.17 26.97 10.95
C PRO A 284 18.24 28.30 11.72
N ALA A 285 17.78 28.35 12.99
CA ALA A 285 17.76 29.56 13.77
C ALA A 285 19.11 29.86 14.43
N ASP A 286 19.83 28.82 14.90
CA ASP A 286 21.10 28.98 15.63
C ASP A 286 22.24 28.13 15.06
N GLY A 287 21.96 27.26 14.08
CA GLY A 287 22.94 26.38 13.44
C GLY A 287 23.32 25.17 14.30
N SER A 288 22.61 24.88 15.38
CA SER A 288 22.86 23.69 16.20
C SER A 288 22.60 22.42 15.42
N GLU A 289 23.47 21.41 15.62
CA GLU A 289 23.38 20.13 14.91
C GLU A 289 22.98 18.99 15.85
N HIS A 290 21.98 18.21 15.42
CA HIS A 290 21.55 16.99 16.07
C HIS A 290 21.95 15.80 15.19
N LYS A 291 22.97 15.03 15.62
CA LYS A 291 23.35 13.79 14.95
C LYS A 291 22.23 12.76 15.07
N VAL A 292 21.96 12.08 13.96
CA VAL A 292 20.99 10.99 13.87
C VAL A 292 21.74 9.69 13.62
N ALA A 293 21.54 8.71 14.51
CA ALA A 293 22.17 7.41 14.39
C ALA A 293 21.15 6.32 14.08
N ALA A 294 21.58 5.30 13.36
CA ALA A 294 20.81 4.07 13.17
C ALA A 294 20.54 3.43 14.54
N ASN A 295 19.30 3.08 14.81
CA ASN A 295 18.88 2.43 16.05
C ASN A 295 18.83 0.89 15.94
N ALA A 296 19.29 0.36 14.81
CA ALA A 296 19.42 -1.07 14.55
C ALA A 296 20.41 -1.33 13.42
N THR A 297 20.90 -2.57 13.32
CA THR A 297 21.69 -3.06 12.19
C THR A 297 20.75 -3.56 11.09
N GLY A 298 21.07 -3.31 9.82
CA GLY A 298 20.32 -3.78 8.66
C GLY A 298 20.48 -2.89 7.44
N LYS A 299 19.55 -3.00 6.51
CA LYS A 299 19.48 -2.18 5.30
C LYS A 299 18.38 -1.11 5.44
N ILE A 300 18.68 0.12 5.03
CA ILE A 300 17.66 1.18 4.95
C ILE A 300 16.74 0.84 3.77
N LEU A 301 15.47 0.51 4.06
CA LEU A 301 14.47 0.27 3.02
C LEU A 301 13.61 1.50 2.74
N TYR A 302 13.48 2.39 3.68
CA TYR A 302 12.78 3.67 3.58
C TYR A 302 13.69 4.78 4.09
N GLY A 303 13.68 5.93 3.40
CA GLY A 303 14.43 7.12 3.78
C GLY A 303 13.66 8.41 3.46
N MET A 304 13.66 9.35 4.43
CA MET A 304 13.15 10.69 4.23
C MET A 304 14.10 11.48 3.32
N ASN A 305 13.58 11.98 2.20
CA ASN A 305 14.30 12.81 1.24
C ASN A 305 13.91 14.30 1.35
N GLY A 306 12.88 14.61 2.13
CA GLY A 306 12.45 15.98 2.39
C GLY A 306 13.50 16.75 3.18
N LEU A 307 13.78 18.00 2.78
CA LEU A 307 14.75 18.86 3.46
C LEU A 307 14.29 19.23 4.88
N THR A 308 13.00 19.46 5.08
CA THR A 308 12.45 19.94 6.35
C THR A 308 11.73 18.82 7.09
N VAL A 309 12.03 18.66 8.37
CA VAL A 309 11.42 17.63 9.21
C VAL A 309 10.92 18.22 10.53
N ALA A 310 9.84 17.67 11.03
CA ALA A 310 9.35 17.93 12.38
C ALA A 310 10.02 17.01 13.39
N THR A 311 10.03 17.39 14.66
CA THR A 311 10.42 16.48 15.75
C THR A 311 9.56 15.22 15.71
N GLY A 312 10.19 14.04 15.76
CA GLY A 312 9.52 12.76 15.71
C GLY A 312 9.14 12.27 14.31
N ALA A 313 9.40 13.05 13.23
CA ALA A 313 9.22 12.56 11.87
C ALA A 313 10.12 11.36 11.60
N GLU A 314 9.61 10.35 10.90
CA GLU A 314 10.40 9.18 10.50
C GLU A 314 11.44 9.59 9.45
N LEU A 315 12.71 9.31 9.72
CA LEU A 315 13.83 9.64 8.85
C LEU A 315 14.33 8.45 8.06
N ALA A 316 14.27 7.26 8.65
CA ALA A 316 14.65 6.01 8.01
C ALA A 316 13.94 4.83 8.67
N ALA A 317 13.63 3.80 7.88
CA ALA A 317 13.24 2.50 8.39
C ALA A 317 14.23 1.44 7.92
N ILE A 318 14.70 0.63 8.88
CA ILE A 318 15.77 -0.36 8.72
C ILE A 318 15.17 -1.75 8.84
N ALA A 319 15.57 -2.62 7.93
CA ALA A 319 15.15 -4.02 7.93
C ALA A 319 16.33 -4.95 7.68
N MET A 320 16.16 -6.21 8.06
CA MET A 320 17.13 -7.27 7.75
C MET A 320 16.41 -8.52 7.23
N PRO A 321 17.12 -9.38 6.49
CA PRO A 321 16.59 -10.69 6.16
C PRO A 321 16.16 -11.46 7.40
N HIS A 322 15.04 -12.15 7.29
CA HIS A 322 14.53 -13.07 8.29
C HIS A 322 14.98 -14.47 7.91
N ASP A 323 15.86 -15.07 8.74
CA ASP A 323 16.40 -16.42 8.56
C ASP A 323 15.47 -17.47 9.19
#